data_1bbfee393e2f18234f83cd132b169efa
#
_entry.id   1bbfee393e2f18234f83cd132b169efa
#
_cell.length_a   1.000
_cell.length_b   1.000
_cell.length_c   1.000
_cell.angle_alpha   90.00
_cell.angle_beta   90.00
_cell.angle_gamma   90.00
#
_symmetry.space_group_name_H-M   'P 1'
#
loop_
_entity.id
_entity.type
_entity.pdbx_description
1 polymer ?
#
loop_
_entity_poly.entity_id
_entity_poly.type
_entity_poly.pdbx_seq_one_letter_code
_entity_poly.pdbx_strand_id
1 'polypeptide(L)'
;HSRSLQQGAWFCLLPPTKCEKIAPMAENTQGSDSPAQINVPDRPALEGLEDKLSERWAQQKTYAFDENTTREQVYSIDTPPPTASGSLHVGHMFSYTQTDVIARYQRMSGKNVFYPLGWDDNGLPTERRVQNYYGVLCDPSVPDNPDFRQLIPLKADGSPKPDRSQAKWPRISRNNFIELCEELAVEDEKVFEHLFTTLGLSVDWSHTYRTIDAHSRKVSQLAFLKDLEAGNAYMAEAPTMWDVTFRTAVAQAELEDKERDGAYHRISFHRENGEKVWIETTRPELLPSCVALVAHPDDERYQPLFGTKVTSPLFGVEVEVKAHPLAQPDKGAGIAMICTFGDTTDVTWWRELQLPTRALIGRDGRFSRETPEWITSAEGRERYERMAGTTVFTGQKTVVEMLVEAGEMEGEPKKIK
;
A
#
# COMPACT_ATOMS: atom_id res chain seq x y z
N HIS A 1 -13.16 -26.36 17.56
CA HIS A 1 -13.81 -25.40 18.49
C HIS A 1 -13.46 -23.97 18.05
N SER A 2 -14.46 -23.35 17.44
CA SER A 2 -14.48 -21.95 17.03
C SER A 2 -14.43 -21.02 18.24
N ARG A 3 -13.52 -20.04 18.25
CA ARG A 3 -13.65 -18.81 19.04
C ARG A 3 -13.51 -17.62 18.12
N SER A 4 -14.66 -16.97 17.92
CA SER A 4 -14.82 -15.67 17.31
C SER A 4 -14.08 -14.61 18.12
N LEU A 5 -13.16 -13.88 17.47
CA LEU A 5 -12.60 -12.63 18.00
C LEU A 5 -13.61 -11.50 17.73
N GLN A 6 -14.27 -11.05 18.80
CA GLN A 6 -15.03 -9.81 18.79
C GLN A 6 -14.06 -8.63 18.74
N GLN A 7 -14.13 -7.86 17.67
CA GLN A 7 -13.55 -6.53 17.60
C GLN A 7 -14.34 -5.59 18.51
N GLY A 8 -13.73 -5.16 19.60
CA GLY A 8 -14.27 -4.16 20.50
C GLY A 8 -14.15 -2.75 19.89
N ALA A 9 -15.26 -2.22 19.39
CA ALA A 9 -15.37 -0.81 19.09
C ALA A 9 -15.44 -0.03 20.41
N TRP A 10 -14.48 0.86 20.65
CA TRP A 10 -14.50 1.82 21.74
C TRP A 10 -15.47 2.95 21.39
N PHE A 11 -16.73 2.82 21.79
CA PHE A 11 -17.64 3.94 21.88
C PHE A 11 -17.40 4.66 23.21
N CYS A 12 -16.90 5.88 23.14
CA CYS A 12 -16.85 6.79 24.28
C CYS A 12 -18.31 7.23 24.59
N LEU A 13 -18.93 6.60 25.58
CA LEU A 13 -20.22 7.03 26.10
C LEU A 13 -20.00 8.28 26.95
N LEU A 14 -20.35 9.43 26.41
CA LEU A 14 -20.58 10.63 27.21
C LEU A 14 -21.92 10.48 27.98
N PRO A 15 -22.01 10.88 29.25
CA PRO A 15 -23.26 10.77 30.00
C PRO A 15 -24.32 11.72 29.41
N PRO A 16 -25.61 11.37 29.48
CA PRO A 16 -26.65 12.22 28.95
C PRO A 16 -26.78 13.52 29.74
N THR A 17 -26.40 14.63 29.09
CA THR A 17 -26.74 15.96 29.60
C THR A 17 -28.25 16.16 29.55
N LYS A 18 -28.80 16.59 30.67
CA LYS A 18 -30.24 16.89 30.85
C LYS A 18 -30.69 17.85 29.74
N CYS A 19 -31.72 17.41 29.02
CA CYS A 19 -32.44 18.27 28.10
C CYS A 19 -33.17 19.35 28.95
N GLU A 20 -32.62 20.55 29.02
CA GLU A 20 -33.36 21.72 29.56
C GLU A 20 -34.42 22.09 28.51
N LYS A 21 -35.66 22.19 29.00
CA LYS A 21 -36.82 22.61 28.22
C LYS A 21 -36.59 24.03 27.71
N ILE A 22 -36.50 24.16 26.40
CA ILE A 22 -36.49 25.49 25.75
C ILE A 22 -37.86 26.13 26.02
N ALA A 23 -37.86 27.25 26.70
CA ALA A 23 -39.05 28.04 26.91
C ALA A 23 -39.60 28.58 25.59
N PRO A 24 -40.92 28.71 25.39
CA PRO A 24 -41.44 29.26 24.15
C PRO A 24 -41.07 30.76 24.05
N MET A 25 -40.48 31.12 22.92
CA MET A 25 -40.23 32.52 22.58
C MET A 25 -41.56 33.28 22.47
N ALA A 26 -41.59 34.44 23.10
CA ALA A 26 -42.77 35.32 23.08
C ALA A 26 -43.07 35.76 21.64
N GLU A 27 -44.35 35.64 21.28
CA GLU A 27 -44.93 36.21 20.08
C GLU A 27 -44.76 37.72 20.05
N ASN A 28 -44.01 38.21 19.08
CA ASN A 28 -43.98 39.63 18.74
C ASN A 28 -44.87 39.82 17.50
N THR A 29 -46.11 40.14 17.73
CA THR A 29 -47.08 40.49 16.70
C THR A 29 -46.86 41.93 16.26
N GLN A 30 -46.38 42.16 15.03
CA GLN A 30 -46.91 43.18 14.10
C GLN A 30 -46.06 43.22 12.81
N GLY A 31 -46.64 42.78 11.75
CA GLY A 31 -46.11 42.88 10.41
C GLY A 31 -46.94 41.97 9.48
N SER A 32 -47.91 42.53 8.79
CA SER A 32 -48.77 41.84 7.83
C SER A 32 -47.97 41.51 6.55
N ASP A 33 -47.27 40.39 6.58
CA ASP A 33 -46.88 39.72 5.35
C ASP A 33 -47.46 38.29 5.41
N SER A 34 -48.37 38.01 4.50
CA SER A 34 -48.89 36.67 4.31
C SER A 34 -47.70 35.73 4.08
N PRO A 35 -47.60 34.59 4.80
CA PRO A 35 -46.54 33.67 4.56
C PRO A 35 -46.56 33.25 3.09
N ALA A 36 -45.45 33.44 2.40
CA ALA A 36 -45.31 32.97 1.05
C ALA A 36 -45.71 31.51 1.02
N GLN A 37 -46.78 31.20 0.27
CA GLN A 37 -47.30 29.83 0.17
C GLN A 37 -46.23 28.99 -0.48
N ILE A 38 -45.50 28.22 0.31
CA ILE A 38 -44.45 27.29 -0.21
C ILE A 38 -45.22 26.20 -0.94
N ASN A 39 -45.28 26.33 -2.25
CA ASN A 39 -45.93 25.34 -3.12
C ASN A 39 -44.96 24.14 -3.27
N VAL A 40 -45.05 23.18 -2.34
CA VAL A 40 -44.34 21.93 -2.46
C VAL A 40 -45.12 21.05 -3.43
N PRO A 41 -44.52 20.65 -4.58
CA PRO A 41 -45.23 19.79 -5.53
C PRO A 41 -45.51 18.43 -4.93
N ASP A 42 -46.65 17.83 -5.22
CA ASP A 42 -47.07 16.51 -4.76
C ASP A 42 -46.14 15.35 -5.18
N ARG A 43 -45.28 15.58 -6.13
CA ARG A 43 -44.24 14.65 -6.59
C ARG A 43 -42.90 15.31 -6.53
N PRO A 44 -41.85 14.60 -6.04
CA PRO A 44 -40.51 15.13 -6.11
C PRO A 44 -40.18 15.47 -7.56
N ALA A 45 -39.43 16.53 -7.72
CA ALA A 45 -39.04 16.96 -9.05
C ALA A 45 -38.10 15.95 -9.71
N LEU A 46 -38.10 16.00 -10.94
CA LEU A 46 -37.83 15.03 -11.94
C LEU A 46 -36.54 15.35 -12.68
N GLU A 47 -36.23 14.58 -13.69
CA GLU A 47 -35.06 14.69 -14.54
C GLU A 47 -34.61 16.15 -14.78
N GLY A 48 -33.28 16.39 -14.52
CA GLY A 48 -32.64 17.68 -14.72
C GLY A 48 -32.80 18.70 -13.60
N LEU A 49 -33.34 18.32 -12.43
CA LEU A 49 -33.38 19.21 -11.26
C LEU A 49 -31.99 19.49 -10.74
N GLU A 50 -31.15 18.48 -10.65
CA GLU A 50 -29.78 18.52 -10.16
C GLU A 50 -28.96 19.48 -11.02
N ASP A 51 -29.00 19.38 -12.33
CA ASP A 51 -28.31 20.27 -13.25
C ASP A 51 -28.75 21.71 -13.08
N LYS A 52 -30.07 21.92 -13.04
CA LYS A 52 -30.66 23.26 -12.87
C LYS A 52 -30.28 23.92 -11.55
N LEU A 53 -30.24 23.15 -10.48
CA LEU A 53 -29.84 23.67 -9.16
C LEU A 53 -28.34 23.93 -9.12
N SER A 54 -27.53 23.05 -9.66
CA SER A 54 -26.05 23.18 -9.71
C SER A 54 -25.66 24.45 -10.50
N GLU A 55 -26.26 24.68 -11.67
CA GLU A 55 -26.05 25.90 -12.42
C GLU A 55 -26.45 27.16 -11.63
N ARG A 56 -27.60 27.12 -10.97
CA ARG A 56 -28.09 28.25 -10.16
C ARG A 56 -27.13 28.54 -9.00
N TRP A 57 -26.68 27.52 -8.27
CA TRP A 57 -25.76 27.67 -7.15
C TRP A 57 -24.40 28.18 -7.59
N ALA A 58 -23.89 27.71 -8.73
CA ALA A 58 -22.66 28.22 -9.33
C ALA A 58 -22.77 29.70 -9.70
N GLN A 59 -23.85 30.11 -10.42
CA GLN A 59 -24.09 31.50 -10.79
C GLN A 59 -24.24 32.42 -9.57
N GLN A 60 -24.94 31.97 -8.55
CA GLN A 60 -25.16 32.72 -7.31
C GLN A 60 -23.97 32.66 -6.33
N LYS A 61 -22.93 31.86 -6.63
CA LYS A 61 -21.82 31.62 -5.72
C LYS A 61 -22.29 31.22 -4.31
N THR A 62 -23.32 30.37 -4.24
CA THR A 62 -24.06 30.04 -3.02
C THR A 62 -23.15 29.47 -1.91
N TYR A 63 -22.10 28.76 -2.30
CA TYR A 63 -21.17 28.08 -1.38
C TYR A 63 -19.79 28.71 -1.29
N ALA A 64 -19.59 29.85 -1.98
CA ALA A 64 -18.31 30.55 -1.94
C ALA A 64 -17.97 31.04 -0.53
N PHE A 65 -16.71 30.88 -0.15
CA PHE A 65 -16.18 31.37 1.11
C PHE A 65 -15.89 32.88 1.01
N ASP A 66 -16.30 33.64 2.02
CA ASP A 66 -15.97 35.07 2.13
C ASP A 66 -14.69 35.25 2.97
N GLU A 67 -13.60 35.60 2.30
CA GLU A 67 -12.29 35.81 2.96
C GLU A 67 -12.27 37.02 3.92
N ASN A 68 -13.23 37.92 3.85
CA ASN A 68 -13.32 39.10 4.70
C ASN A 68 -14.04 38.84 6.04
N THR A 69 -14.47 37.60 6.27
CA THR A 69 -15.18 37.20 7.50
C THR A 69 -14.20 37.05 8.68
N THR A 70 -14.64 37.43 9.89
CA THR A 70 -13.83 37.25 11.10
C THR A 70 -13.71 35.76 11.47
N ARG A 71 -12.60 35.40 12.17
CA ARG A 71 -12.33 34.01 12.56
C ARG A 71 -13.46 33.40 13.40
N GLU A 72 -14.14 34.16 14.23
CA GLU A 72 -15.23 33.71 15.10
C GLU A 72 -16.47 33.28 14.28
N GLN A 73 -16.63 33.83 13.13
CA GLN A 73 -17.74 33.52 12.22
C GLN A 73 -17.42 32.37 11.25
N VAL A 74 -16.16 32.01 11.11
CA VAL A 74 -15.72 30.90 10.22
C VAL A 74 -15.97 29.56 10.86
N TYR A 75 -16.43 28.63 10.04
CA TYR A 75 -16.42 27.18 10.32
C TYR A 75 -15.65 26.49 9.20
N SER A 76 -14.51 25.90 9.54
CA SER A 76 -13.64 25.22 8.59
C SER A 76 -13.86 23.72 8.60
N ILE A 77 -13.95 23.13 7.41
CA ILE A 77 -14.04 21.68 7.23
C ILE A 77 -12.81 21.24 6.44
N ASP A 78 -12.06 20.32 7.02
CA ASP A 78 -10.93 19.66 6.38
C ASP A 78 -11.29 18.19 6.16
N THR A 79 -11.41 17.79 4.89
CA THR A 79 -11.64 16.40 4.50
C THR A 79 -10.44 15.87 3.75
N PRO A 80 -10.05 14.59 3.97
CA PRO A 80 -9.06 13.98 3.11
C PRO A 80 -9.49 14.06 1.65
N PRO A 81 -8.61 14.47 0.73
CA PRO A 81 -8.96 14.51 -0.68
C PRO A 81 -9.22 13.08 -1.20
N PRO A 82 -10.28 12.85 -1.98
CA PRO A 82 -10.51 11.53 -2.58
C PRO A 82 -9.41 11.21 -3.59
N THR A 83 -9.01 9.94 -3.64
CA THR A 83 -8.08 9.47 -4.65
C THR A 83 -8.77 9.45 -6.01
N ALA A 84 -8.34 10.32 -6.92
CA ALA A 84 -8.89 10.42 -8.28
C ALA A 84 -8.33 9.30 -9.18
N SER A 85 -8.76 8.06 -8.93
CA SER A 85 -8.30 6.89 -9.67
C SER A 85 -9.48 5.98 -10.05
N GLY A 86 -10.05 6.21 -11.22
CA GLY A 86 -11.15 5.39 -11.74
C GLY A 86 -12.53 5.94 -11.40
N SER A 87 -13.44 5.10 -10.89
CA SER A 87 -14.83 5.51 -10.63
C SER A 87 -15.09 5.71 -9.16
N LEU A 88 -15.89 6.72 -8.82
CA LEU A 88 -16.45 6.86 -7.49
C LEU A 88 -17.28 5.63 -7.12
N HIS A 89 -17.22 5.23 -5.87
CA HIS A 89 -18.08 4.18 -5.32
C HIS A 89 -18.94 4.73 -4.17
N VAL A 90 -19.93 3.95 -3.77
CA VAL A 90 -20.89 4.30 -2.72
C VAL A 90 -20.24 4.80 -1.42
N GLY A 91 -19.05 4.27 -1.07
CA GLY A 91 -18.31 4.73 0.11
C GLY A 91 -17.88 6.19 0.05
N HIS A 92 -17.45 6.69 -1.12
CA HIS A 92 -17.14 8.12 -1.30
C HIS A 92 -18.40 8.96 -1.08
N MET A 93 -19.50 8.59 -1.75
CA MET A 93 -20.77 9.30 -1.66
C MET A 93 -21.25 9.36 -0.21
N PHE A 94 -21.17 8.24 0.51
CA PHE A 94 -21.57 8.15 1.90
C PHE A 94 -20.75 9.07 2.81
N SER A 95 -19.44 9.04 2.71
CA SER A 95 -18.52 9.85 3.54
C SER A 95 -18.70 11.35 3.31
N TYR A 96 -18.69 11.78 2.05
CA TYR A 96 -18.76 13.21 1.72
C TYR A 96 -20.16 13.80 1.95
N THR A 97 -21.24 13.02 1.78
CA THR A 97 -22.60 13.46 2.11
C THR A 97 -22.76 13.72 3.61
N GLN A 98 -22.20 12.89 4.48
CA GLN A 98 -22.24 13.13 5.93
C GLN A 98 -21.52 14.43 6.31
N THR A 99 -20.37 14.69 5.71
CA THR A 99 -19.63 15.95 5.91
C THR A 99 -20.45 17.14 5.40
N ASP A 100 -21.10 17.01 4.24
CA ASP A 100 -21.91 18.08 3.65
C ASP A 100 -23.14 18.43 4.50
N VAL A 101 -23.73 17.47 5.20
CA VAL A 101 -24.81 17.74 6.18
C VAL A 101 -24.34 18.70 7.25
N ILE A 102 -23.11 18.53 7.76
CA ILE A 102 -22.51 19.41 8.76
C ILE A 102 -22.27 20.80 8.14
N ALA A 103 -21.72 20.85 6.94
CA ALA A 103 -21.46 22.11 6.23
C ALA A 103 -22.74 22.93 6.05
N ARG A 104 -23.83 22.29 5.61
CA ARG A 104 -25.15 22.92 5.44
C ARG A 104 -25.74 23.40 6.76
N TYR A 105 -25.66 22.57 7.80
CA TYR A 105 -26.11 22.97 9.13
C TYR A 105 -25.39 24.23 9.62
N GLN A 106 -24.06 24.30 9.47
CA GLN A 106 -23.30 25.45 9.90
C GLN A 106 -23.62 26.71 9.10
N ARG A 107 -23.85 26.61 7.78
CA ARG A 107 -24.32 27.75 6.96
C ARG A 107 -25.71 28.20 7.40
N MET A 108 -26.64 27.27 7.64
CA MET A 108 -27.96 27.60 8.14
C MET A 108 -27.93 28.26 9.52
N SER A 109 -26.90 27.97 10.32
CA SER A 109 -26.63 28.60 11.63
C SER A 109 -25.89 29.93 11.51
N GLY A 110 -25.71 30.48 10.31
CA GLY A 110 -25.11 31.78 10.06
C GLY A 110 -23.57 31.79 10.04
N LYS A 111 -22.92 30.63 9.96
CA LYS A 111 -21.46 30.56 9.81
C LYS A 111 -21.04 30.72 8.34
N ASN A 112 -19.91 31.40 8.14
CA ASN A 112 -19.19 31.35 6.88
C ASN A 112 -18.35 30.06 6.84
N VAL A 113 -18.75 29.13 5.96
CA VAL A 113 -18.15 27.79 5.95
C VAL A 113 -17.06 27.71 4.90
N PHE A 114 -15.82 27.49 5.35
CA PHE A 114 -14.69 27.14 4.49
C PHE A 114 -14.68 25.62 4.28
N TYR A 115 -15.11 25.20 3.10
CA TYR A 115 -15.18 23.79 2.72
C TYR A 115 -14.56 23.58 1.32
N PRO A 116 -13.22 23.53 1.24
CA PRO A 116 -12.52 23.20 0.03
C PRO A 116 -12.57 21.69 -0.22
N LEU A 117 -12.37 21.27 -1.46
CA LEU A 117 -12.13 19.88 -1.83
C LEU A 117 -10.86 19.80 -2.66
N GLY A 118 -10.03 18.80 -2.39
CA GLY A 118 -8.84 18.51 -3.17
C GLY A 118 -8.93 17.16 -3.87
N TRP A 119 -7.91 16.86 -4.67
CA TRP A 119 -7.74 15.59 -5.36
C TRP A 119 -6.44 14.92 -4.92
N ASP A 120 -6.52 13.65 -4.52
CA ASP A 120 -5.35 12.82 -4.27
C ASP A 120 -5.00 12.07 -5.56
N ASP A 121 -4.05 12.63 -6.32
CA ASP A 121 -3.68 12.16 -7.66
C ASP A 121 -2.44 11.27 -7.65
N ASN A 122 -1.87 10.99 -6.50
CA ASN A 122 -0.67 10.19 -6.39
C ASN A 122 -0.96 8.80 -5.79
N GLY A 123 0.08 7.98 -5.79
CA GLY A 123 0.02 6.65 -5.21
C GLY A 123 -0.20 5.51 -6.22
N LEU A 124 -0.02 4.30 -5.73
CA LEU A 124 -0.06 3.08 -6.54
C LEU A 124 -1.42 2.84 -7.24
N PRO A 125 -2.59 3.16 -6.64
CA PRO A 125 -3.87 3.02 -7.33
C PRO A 125 -3.93 3.85 -8.62
N THR A 126 -3.47 5.10 -8.57
CA THR A 126 -3.41 6.00 -9.76
C THR A 126 -2.44 5.45 -10.80
N GLU A 127 -1.23 5.02 -10.39
CA GLU A 127 -0.26 4.43 -11.30
C GLU A 127 -0.80 3.16 -11.98
N ARG A 128 -1.44 2.26 -11.23
CA ARG A 128 -2.09 1.05 -11.79
C ARG A 128 -3.22 1.40 -12.74
N ARG A 129 -4.02 2.41 -12.44
CA ARG A 129 -5.07 2.92 -13.30
C ARG A 129 -4.51 3.36 -14.65
N VAL A 130 -3.42 4.16 -14.63
CA VAL A 130 -2.74 4.67 -15.82
C VAL A 130 -2.13 3.53 -16.63
N GLN A 131 -1.41 2.61 -16.00
CA GLN A 131 -0.82 1.45 -16.66
C GLN A 131 -1.88 0.60 -17.36
N ASN A 132 -2.99 0.31 -16.67
CA ASN A 132 -4.08 -0.49 -17.22
C ASN A 132 -4.82 0.23 -18.35
N TYR A 133 -5.01 1.55 -18.24
CA TYR A 133 -5.73 2.34 -19.24
C TYR A 133 -4.95 2.45 -20.55
N TYR A 134 -3.66 2.78 -20.46
CA TYR A 134 -2.80 2.94 -21.64
C TYR A 134 -2.14 1.64 -22.11
N GLY A 135 -2.08 0.60 -21.28
CA GLY A 135 -1.37 -0.65 -21.56
C GLY A 135 0.13 -0.47 -21.61
N VAL A 136 0.71 0.24 -20.64
CA VAL A 136 2.15 0.52 -20.52
C VAL A 136 2.68 0.09 -19.16
N LEU A 137 3.99 -0.09 -19.03
CA LEU A 137 4.68 -0.32 -17.75
C LEU A 137 5.71 0.78 -17.54
N CYS A 138 5.70 1.39 -16.35
CA CYS A 138 6.75 2.31 -15.93
C CYS A 138 8.03 1.52 -15.63
N ASP A 139 9.14 1.90 -16.26
CA ASP A 139 10.46 1.34 -15.99
C ASP A 139 11.49 2.47 -15.91
N PRO A 140 11.95 2.83 -14.70
CA PRO A 140 12.92 3.93 -14.52
C PRO A 140 14.26 3.70 -15.20
N SER A 141 14.56 2.48 -15.65
CA SER A 141 15.79 2.15 -16.39
C SER A 141 15.71 2.46 -17.88
N VAL A 142 14.51 2.73 -18.39
CA VAL A 142 14.29 3.09 -19.79
C VAL A 142 14.53 4.59 -19.97
N PRO A 143 15.30 5.03 -20.98
CA PRO A 143 15.52 6.44 -21.26
C PRO A 143 14.23 7.14 -21.74
N ASP A 144 14.16 8.45 -21.55
CA ASP A 144 13.05 9.26 -22.04
C ASP A 144 12.95 9.17 -23.56
N ASN A 145 11.71 9.03 -24.03
CA ASN A 145 11.40 8.97 -25.45
C ASN A 145 10.33 10.01 -25.78
N PRO A 146 10.61 11.04 -26.57
CA PRO A 146 9.62 12.05 -26.95
C PRO A 146 8.47 11.47 -27.79
N ASP A 147 8.71 10.35 -28.46
CA ASP A 147 7.74 9.67 -29.33
C ASP A 147 7.05 8.48 -28.63
N PHE A 148 7.12 8.36 -27.30
CA PHE A 148 6.60 7.23 -26.55
C PHE A 148 5.11 6.95 -26.80
N ARG A 149 4.33 7.97 -27.12
CA ARG A 149 2.89 7.84 -27.42
C ARG A 149 2.62 6.93 -28.63
N GLN A 150 3.56 6.82 -29.56
CA GLN A 150 3.45 5.91 -30.72
C GLN A 150 3.54 4.44 -30.30
N LEU A 151 4.04 4.15 -29.09
CA LEU A 151 4.08 2.80 -28.54
C LEU A 151 2.73 2.34 -27.97
N ILE A 152 1.78 3.26 -27.76
CA ILE A 152 0.46 2.99 -27.19
C ILE A 152 -0.50 2.61 -28.30
N PRO A 153 -0.99 1.36 -28.36
CA PRO A 153 -1.98 0.96 -29.36
C PRO A 153 -3.30 1.71 -29.14
N LEU A 154 -3.91 2.18 -30.24
CA LEU A 154 -5.16 2.92 -30.19
C LEU A 154 -6.29 2.15 -30.88
N LYS A 155 -7.52 2.42 -30.45
CA LYS A 155 -8.75 2.03 -31.14
C LYS A 155 -9.07 3.01 -32.27
N ALA A 156 -10.09 2.71 -33.06
CA ALA A 156 -10.55 3.58 -34.14
C ALA A 156 -11.04 4.96 -33.67
N ASP A 157 -11.49 5.07 -32.42
CA ASP A 157 -11.94 6.30 -31.79
C ASP A 157 -10.79 7.12 -31.14
N GLY A 158 -9.55 6.64 -31.28
CA GLY A 158 -8.36 7.27 -30.70
C GLY A 158 -8.10 6.91 -29.24
N SER A 159 -8.97 6.17 -28.57
CA SER A 159 -8.75 5.74 -27.19
C SER A 159 -7.72 4.59 -27.10
N PRO A 160 -7.00 4.44 -25.99
CA PRO A 160 -6.04 3.33 -25.80
C PRO A 160 -6.68 1.95 -25.94
N LYS A 161 -5.90 1.02 -26.51
CA LYS A 161 -6.28 -0.40 -26.70
C LYS A 161 -5.19 -1.29 -26.09
N PRO A 162 -5.14 -1.46 -24.77
CA PRO A 162 -4.14 -2.31 -24.14
C PRO A 162 -4.23 -3.76 -24.62
N ASP A 163 -3.07 -4.40 -24.81
CA ASP A 163 -3.03 -5.85 -25.06
C ASP A 163 -3.55 -6.59 -23.80
N ARG A 164 -4.21 -7.73 -24.01
CA ARG A 164 -4.70 -8.57 -22.90
C ARG A 164 -3.58 -9.13 -22.03
N SER A 165 -2.39 -9.28 -22.60
CA SER A 165 -1.21 -9.77 -21.89
C SER A 165 -0.32 -8.61 -21.49
N GLN A 166 -0.21 -8.32 -20.19
CA GLN A 166 0.69 -7.31 -19.64
C GLN A 166 2.16 -7.53 -20.03
N ALA A 167 2.56 -8.76 -20.31
CA ALA A 167 3.91 -9.08 -20.77
C ALA A 167 4.27 -8.43 -22.11
N LYS A 168 3.27 -8.01 -22.89
CA LYS A 168 3.43 -7.31 -24.17
C LYS A 168 3.35 -5.79 -24.06
N TRP A 169 3.06 -5.25 -22.89
CA TRP A 169 2.96 -3.82 -22.72
C TRP A 169 4.34 -3.19 -22.87
N PRO A 170 4.45 -2.08 -23.64
CA PRO A 170 5.69 -1.36 -23.76
C PRO A 170 6.12 -0.79 -22.42
N ARG A 171 7.43 -0.78 -22.19
CA ARG A 171 8.05 -0.11 -21.05
C ARG A 171 8.41 1.30 -21.47
N ILE A 172 8.01 2.26 -20.64
CA ILE A 172 8.29 3.68 -20.84
C ILE A 172 9.04 4.24 -19.64
N SER A 173 9.78 5.31 -19.85
CA SER A 173 10.53 5.99 -18.79
C SER A 173 9.59 6.54 -17.71
N ARG A 174 10.18 6.85 -16.55
CA ARG A 174 9.44 7.50 -15.46
C ARG A 174 8.84 8.83 -15.88
N ASN A 175 9.56 9.68 -16.62
CA ASN A 175 9.08 10.99 -17.03
C ASN A 175 7.90 10.87 -18.01
N ASN A 176 8.01 9.99 -19.01
CA ASN A 176 6.92 9.74 -19.93
C ASN A 176 5.68 9.15 -19.23
N PHE A 177 5.89 8.33 -18.20
CA PHE A 177 4.80 7.79 -17.40
C PHE A 177 4.11 8.86 -16.55
N ILE A 178 4.86 9.81 -15.98
CA ILE A 178 4.31 10.95 -15.24
C ILE A 178 3.40 11.80 -16.15
N GLU A 179 3.78 12.05 -17.39
CA GLU A 179 2.94 12.77 -18.35
C GLU A 179 1.56 12.11 -18.52
N LEU A 180 1.53 10.77 -18.64
CA LEU A 180 0.26 10.02 -18.73
C LEU A 180 -0.54 10.06 -17.41
N CYS A 181 0.14 10.05 -16.28
CA CYS A 181 -0.52 10.17 -14.97
C CYS A 181 -1.21 11.54 -14.82
N GLU A 182 -0.50 12.62 -15.13
CA GLU A 182 -1.04 13.97 -15.05
C GLU A 182 -2.24 14.17 -16.00
N GLU A 183 -2.17 13.61 -17.21
CA GLU A 183 -3.25 13.70 -18.20
C GLU A 183 -4.50 12.93 -17.75
N LEU A 184 -4.35 11.66 -17.33
CA LEU A 184 -5.49 10.86 -16.93
C LEU A 184 -6.11 11.32 -15.62
N ALA A 185 -5.31 11.82 -14.66
CA ALA A 185 -5.81 12.37 -13.42
C ALA A 185 -6.77 13.53 -13.66
N VAL A 186 -6.43 14.46 -14.54
CA VAL A 186 -7.32 15.60 -14.90
C VAL A 186 -8.67 15.14 -15.46
N GLU A 187 -8.70 14.07 -16.24
CA GLU A 187 -9.95 13.51 -16.75
C GLU A 187 -10.77 12.82 -15.65
N ASP A 188 -10.12 12.06 -14.79
CA ASP A 188 -10.77 11.38 -13.66
C ASP A 188 -11.31 12.43 -12.64
N GLU A 189 -10.57 13.52 -12.34
CA GLU A 189 -11.01 14.65 -11.50
C GLU A 189 -12.33 15.26 -11.99
N LYS A 190 -12.43 15.53 -13.30
CA LYS A 190 -13.67 16.09 -13.90
C LYS A 190 -14.88 15.17 -13.69
N VAL A 191 -14.68 13.86 -13.79
CA VAL A 191 -15.74 12.87 -13.55
C VAL A 191 -16.17 12.90 -12.08
N PHE A 192 -15.22 13.01 -11.16
CA PHE A 192 -15.50 13.11 -9.73
C PHE A 192 -16.22 14.42 -9.38
N GLU A 193 -15.73 15.57 -9.88
CA GLU A 193 -16.34 16.86 -9.66
C GLU A 193 -17.80 16.90 -10.17
N HIS A 194 -18.01 16.38 -11.38
CA HIS A 194 -19.35 16.31 -11.96
C HIS A 194 -20.30 15.49 -11.08
N LEU A 195 -19.87 14.34 -10.58
CA LEU A 195 -20.70 13.50 -9.74
C LEU A 195 -20.98 14.14 -8.36
N PHE A 196 -19.98 14.73 -7.73
CA PHE A 196 -20.17 15.47 -6.47
C PHE A 196 -21.07 16.70 -6.63
N THR A 197 -20.96 17.38 -7.77
CA THR A 197 -21.86 18.50 -8.12
C THR A 197 -23.30 18.01 -8.33
N THR A 198 -23.48 16.87 -9.01
CA THR A 198 -24.79 16.25 -9.20
C THR A 198 -25.42 15.81 -7.86
N LEU A 199 -24.61 15.30 -6.93
CA LEU A 199 -25.04 15.02 -5.55
C LEU A 199 -25.38 16.29 -4.75
N GLY A 200 -25.02 17.44 -5.26
CA GLY A 200 -25.27 18.75 -4.66
C GLY A 200 -24.38 19.03 -3.46
N LEU A 201 -23.16 18.49 -3.38
CA LEU A 201 -22.23 18.84 -2.31
C LEU A 201 -21.96 20.34 -2.28
N SER A 202 -22.01 20.91 -1.08
CA SER A 202 -21.87 22.36 -0.87
C SER A 202 -20.42 22.80 -0.72
N VAL A 203 -19.55 22.26 -1.57
CA VAL A 203 -18.12 22.56 -1.66
C VAL A 203 -17.91 23.90 -2.37
N ASP A 204 -16.91 24.65 -1.95
CA ASP A 204 -16.40 25.77 -2.71
C ASP A 204 -15.35 25.31 -3.72
N TRP A 205 -15.78 25.06 -4.94
CA TRP A 205 -14.93 24.59 -6.04
C TRP A 205 -13.88 25.61 -6.49
N SER A 206 -13.94 26.87 -6.04
CA SER A 206 -12.90 27.86 -6.33
C SER A 206 -11.62 27.64 -5.52
N HIS A 207 -11.70 26.82 -4.46
CA HIS A 207 -10.59 26.48 -3.58
C HIS A 207 -10.11 25.04 -3.78
N THR A 208 -10.36 24.45 -4.94
CA THR A 208 -9.86 23.10 -5.27
C THR A 208 -8.33 23.08 -5.37
N TYR A 209 -7.71 22.03 -4.86
CA TYR A 209 -6.27 21.79 -4.95
C TYR A 209 -5.98 20.36 -5.39
N ARG A 210 -4.75 20.11 -5.84
CA ARG A 210 -4.25 18.80 -6.22
C ARG A 210 -3.04 18.45 -5.36
N THR A 211 -2.93 17.23 -4.87
CA THR A 211 -1.78 16.80 -4.06
C THR A 211 -0.45 16.85 -4.83
N ILE A 212 -0.51 16.84 -6.17
CA ILE A 212 0.65 16.87 -7.07
C ILE A 212 0.88 18.23 -7.73
N ASP A 213 0.08 19.26 -7.44
CA ASP A 213 0.32 20.59 -8.00
C ASP A 213 1.63 21.22 -7.47
N ALA A 214 2.06 22.29 -8.13
CA ALA A 214 3.32 22.94 -7.80
C ALA A 214 3.36 23.50 -6.36
N HIS A 215 2.21 23.99 -5.85
CA HIS A 215 2.10 24.53 -4.51
C HIS A 215 2.19 23.40 -3.47
N SER A 216 1.40 22.35 -3.62
CA SER A 216 1.37 21.20 -2.72
C SER A 216 2.74 20.51 -2.65
N ARG A 217 3.38 20.30 -3.81
CA ARG A 217 4.75 19.74 -3.86
C ARG A 217 5.76 20.62 -3.13
N LYS A 218 5.70 21.95 -3.33
CA LYS A 218 6.58 22.89 -2.63
C LYS A 218 6.42 22.83 -1.13
N VAL A 219 5.18 22.84 -0.64
CA VAL A 219 4.88 22.81 0.80
C VAL A 219 5.33 21.50 1.42
N SER A 220 5.05 20.36 0.79
CA SER A 220 5.46 19.04 1.27
C SER A 220 6.97 18.89 1.31
N GLN A 221 7.68 19.33 0.27
CA GLN A 221 9.15 19.28 0.24
C GLN A 221 9.78 20.19 1.30
N LEU A 222 9.21 21.39 1.51
CA LEU A 222 9.69 22.30 2.56
C LEU A 222 9.46 21.71 3.97
N ALA A 223 8.33 21.07 4.21
CA ALA A 223 8.05 20.38 5.47
C ALA A 223 9.07 19.24 5.70
N PHE A 224 9.32 18.41 4.69
CA PHE A 224 10.35 17.36 4.77
C PHE A 224 11.75 17.91 5.08
N LEU A 225 12.16 19.00 4.45
CA LEU A 225 13.46 19.63 4.73
C LEU A 225 13.57 20.13 6.16
N LYS A 226 12.48 20.66 6.73
CA LYS A 226 12.44 21.05 8.14
C LYS A 226 12.53 19.86 9.09
N ASP A 227 11.88 18.75 8.76
CA ASP A 227 11.98 17.51 9.52
C ASP A 227 13.40 16.92 9.45
N LEU A 228 14.06 17.00 8.29
CA LEU A 228 15.46 16.59 8.13
C LEU A 228 16.39 17.47 8.99
N GLU A 229 16.21 18.79 8.98
CA GLU A 229 16.98 19.73 9.79
C GLU A 229 16.78 19.48 11.30
N ALA A 230 15.55 19.16 11.72
CA ALA A 230 15.22 18.80 13.09
C ALA A 230 15.69 17.39 13.51
N GLY A 231 16.23 16.59 12.59
CA GLY A 231 16.64 15.20 12.84
C GLY A 231 15.49 14.20 12.95
N ASN A 232 14.26 14.60 12.62
CA ASN A 232 13.09 13.71 12.61
C ASN A 232 13.07 12.78 11.39
N ALA A 233 13.63 13.23 10.26
CA ALA A 233 13.81 12.43 9.06
C ALA A 233 15.28 12.00 8.94
N TYR A 234 15.51 10.71 8.68
CA TYR A 234 16.85 10.14 8.50
C TYR A 234 16.79 8.94 7.55
N MET A 235 17.92 8.60 6.95
CA MET A 235 18.03 7.41 6.10
C MET A 235 18.21 6.17 6.97
N ALA A 236 17.38 5.16 6.74
CA ALA A 236 17.51 3.86 7.38
C ALA A 236 17.32 2.74 6.36
N GLU A 237 18.04 1.63 6.58
CA GLU A 237 17.78 0.39 5.85
C GLU A 237 16.56 -0.29 6.48
N ALA A 238 15.52 -0.48 5.70
CA ALA A 238 14.34 -1.23 6.09
C ALA A 238 13.76 -1.96 4.89
N PRO A 239 13.34 -3.22 5.06
CA PRO A 239 12.67 -3.95 3.98
C PRO A 239 11.32 -3.34 3.69
N THR A 240 10.93 -3.38 2.41
CA THR A 240 9.59 -3.05 1.94
C THR A 240 9.08 -4.16 1.04
N MET A 241 7.75 -4.31 1.01
CA MET A 241 7.13 -5.22 0.04
C MET A 241 7.34 -4.67 -1.37
N TRP A 242 7.57 -5.58 -2.32
CA TRP A 242 7.92 -5.23 -3.69
C TRP A 242 7.09 -6.03 -4.69
N ASP A 243 6.40 -5.34 -5.60
CA ASP A 243 5.72 -5.95 -6.74
C ASP A 243 6.69 -6.13 -7.91
N VAL A 244 6.99 -7.37 -8.24
CA VAL A 244 7.94 -7.72 -9.32
C VAL A 244 7.39 -7.45 -10.73
N THR A 245 6.06 -7.35 -10.87
CA THR A 245 5.40 -7.08 -12.15
C THR A 245 5.42 -5.60 -12.46
N PHE A 246 4.97 -4.79 -11.52
CA PHE A 246 4.95 -3.34 -11.65
C PHE A 246 6.29 -2.68 -11.25
N ARG A 247 7.20 -3.44 -10.64
CA ARG A 247 8.53 -2.97 -10.17
C ARG A 247 8.44 -1.75 -9.26
N THR A 248 7.59 -1.83 -8.28
CA THR A 248 7.34 -0.78 -7.30
C THR A 248 7.22 -1.32 -5.89
N ALA A 249 7.48 -0.47 -4.90
CA ALA A 249 7.14 -0.76 -3.53
C ALA A 249 5.63 -0.79 -3.34
N VAL A 250 5.16 -1.62 -2.42
CA VAL A 250 3.73 -1.84 -2.14
C VAL A 250 3.46 -1.55 -0.67
N ALA A 251 2.41 -0.79 -0.39
CA ALA A 251 1.96 -0.56 0.97
C ALA A 251 1.33 -1.83 1.57
N GLN A 252 1.48 -2.01 2.87
CA GLN A 252 0.94 -3.19 3.56
C GLN A 252 -0.58 -3.33 3.37
N ALA A 253 -1.31 -2.22 3.31
CA ALA A 253 -2.76 -2.21 3.09
C ALA A 253 -3.20 -2.70 1.70
N GLU A 254 -2.28 -2.80 0.74
CA GLU A 254 -2.55 -3.27 -0.63
C GLU A 254 -2.21 -4.75 -0.84
N LEU A 255 -1.76 -5.44 0.23
CA LEU A 255 -1.44 -6.86 0.17
C LEU A 255 -2.72 -7.68 0.31
N GLU A 256 -2.86 -8.67 -0.56
CA GLU A 256 -3.89 -9.69 -0.49
C GLU A 256 -3.25 -11.04 -0.18
N ASP A 257 -3.76 -11.73 0.85
CA ASP A 257 -3.33 -13.07 1.19
C ASP A 257 -3.83 -14.06 0.12
N LYS A 258 -2.91 -14.88 -0.38
CA LYS A 258 -3.23 -15.93 -1.34
C LYS A 258 -2.70 -17.26 -0.86
N GLU A 259 -3.61 -18.19 -0.63
CA GLU A 259 -3.25 -19.57 -0.32
C GLU A 259 -2.50 -20.22 -1.49
N ARG A 260 -1.42 -20.90 -1.16
CA ARG A 260 -0.62 -21.69 -2.12
C ARG A 260 -0.24 -23.02 -1.50
N ASP A 261 -0.23 -24.05 -2.31
CA ASP A 261 0.36 -25.32 -1.93
C ASP A 261 1.84 -25.12 -1.61
N GLY A 262 2.26 -25.58 -0.47
CA GLY A 262 3.63 -25.54 0.01
C GLY A 262 4.08 -26.89 0.58
N ALA A 263 5.33 -27.00 0.91
CA ALA A 263 5.85 -28.17 1.60
C ALA A 263 7.00 -27.80 2.54
N TYR A 264 7.08 -28.46 3.69
CA TYR A 264 8.26 -28.43 4.53
C TYR A 264 9.31 -29.39 3.99
N HIS A 265 10.51 -28.90 3.84
CA HIS A 265 11.71 -29.65 3.46
C HIS A 265 12.60 -29.77 4.71
N ARG A 266 12.95 -30.99 5.09
CA ARG A 266 13.85 -31.28 6.21
C ARG A 266 15.28 -31.34 5.70
N ILE A 267 16.12 -30.37 6.12
CA ILE A 267 17.43 -30.10 5.55
C ILE A 267 18.50 -30.13 6.64
N SER A 268 19.69 -30.65 6.35
CA SER A 268 20.80 -30.70 7.31
C SER A 268 21.76 -29.54 7.15
N PHE A 269 22.08 -28.85 8.26
CA PHE A 269 23.24 -27.99 8.40
C PHE A 269 24.34 -28.79 9.10
N HIS A 270 25.60 -28.41 8.90
CA HIS A 270 26.75 -29.13 9.40
C HIS A 270 27.49 -28.33 10.47
N ARG A 271 27.79 -28.95 11.60
CA ARG A 271 28.72 -28.46 12.63
C ARG A 271 30.16 -28.71 12.21
N GLU A 272 31.10 -28.00 12.79
CA GLU A 272 32.53 -28.23 12.57
C GLU A 272 32.99 -29.68 12.87
N ASN A 273 32.36 -30.35 13.82
CA ASN A 273 32.63 -31.74 14.17
C ASN A 273 31.96 -32.78 13.26
N GLY A 274 31.26 -32.31 12.20
CA GLY A 274 30.53 -33.16 11.22
C GLY A 274 29.14 -33.60 11.65
N GLU A 275 28.68 -33.24 12.86
CA GLU A 275 27.30 -33.50 13.28
C GLU A 275 26.30 -32.68 12.48
N LYS A 276 25.14 -33.28 12.19
CA LYS A 276 24.07 -32.63 11.46
C LYS A 276 23.07 -31.95 12.39
N VAL A 277 22.71 -30.70 12.06
CA VAL A 277 21.61 -29.96 12.67
C VAL A 277 20.46 -29.92 11.65
N TRP A 278 19.36 -30.57 11.96
CA TRP A 278 18.22 -30.67 11.09
C TRP A 278 17.26 -29.50 11.30
N ILE A 279 16.90 -28.83 10.20
CA ILE A 279 15.89 -27.77 10.17
C ILE A 279 14.73 -28.17 9.24
N GLU A 280 13.58 -27.52 9.37
CA GLU A 280 12.48 -27.61 8.43
C GLU A 280 12.17 -26.25 7.85
N THR A 281 12.16 -26.13 6.52
CA THR A 281 11.87 -24.88 5.80
C THR A 281 10.89 -25.09 4.65
N THR A 282 10.06 -24.09 4.40
CA THR A 282 9.21 -24.04 3.21
C THR A 282 9.90 -23.39 2.01
N ARG A 283 11.08 -22.79 2.22
CA ARG A 283 11.80 -22.00 1.23
C ARG A 283 13.27 -22.41 1.10
N PRO A 284 13.53 -23.66 0.64
CA PRO A 284 14.89 -24.17 0.49
C PRO A 284 15.74 -23.36 -0.52
N GLU A 285 15.09 -22.68 -1.46
CA GLU A 285 15.76 -21.81 -2.43
C GLU A 285 16.48 -20.61 -1.82
N LEU A 286 16.16 -20.27 -0.57
CA LEU A 286 16.82 -19.17 0.14
C LEU A 286 18.06 -19.61 0.93
N LEU A 287 18.43 -20.86 0.92
CA LEU A 287 19.66 -21.37 1.57
C LEU A 287 20.90 -20.51 1.34
N PRO A 288 21.16 -20.01 0.10
CA PRO A 288 22.33 -19.16 -0.15
C PRO A 288 22.30 -17.82 0.59
N SER A 289 21.14 -17.34 1.02
CA SER A 289 20.98 -16.09 1.78
C SER A 289 20.84 -16.28 3.28
N CYS A 290 21.02 -17.50 3.78
CA CYS A 290 20.96 -17.77 5.19
C CYS A 290 21.95 -16.90 5.98
N VAL A 291 21.48 -16.25 7.05
CA VAL A 291 22.28 -15.37 7.91
C VAL A 291 22.40 -15.87 9.35
N ALA A 292 21.45 -16.68 9.81
CA ALA A 292 21.48 -17.33 11.12
C ALA A 292 20.51 -18.51 11.17
N LEU A 293 20.73 -19.42 12.13
CA LEU A 293 19.69 -20.30 12.64
C LEU A 293 19.20 -19.76 13.98
N VAL A 294 17.89 -19.84 14.25
CA VAL A 294 17.29 -19.29 15.47
C VAL A 294 16.40 -20.34 16.14
N ALA A 295 16.58 -20.51 17.45
CA ALA A 295 15.74 -21.37 18.29
C ALA A 295 15.30 -20.61 19.54
N HIS A 296 14.29 -21.15 20.24
CA HIS A 296 13.82 -20.56 21.50
C HIS A 296 14.88 -20.73 22.60
N PRO A 297 15.13 -19.71 23.44
CA PRO A 297 16.17 -19.81 24.49
C PRO A 297 15.94 -20.94 25.49
N ASP A 298 14.68 -21.32 25.73
CA ASP A 298 14.33 -22.41 26.67
C ASP A 298 14.25 -23.79 26.00
N ASP A 299 14.56 -23.89 24.70
CA ASP A 299 14.56 -25.18 24.01
C ASP A 299 15.88 -25.95 24.30
N GLU A 300 15.82 -26.89 25.22
CA GLU A 300 16.97 -27.67 25.66
C GLU A 300 17.69 -28.42 24.52
N ARG A 301 16.98 -28.71 23.40
CA ARG A 301 17.57 -29.38 22.23
C ARG A 301 18.64 -28.52 21.55
N TYR A 302 18.48 -27.20 21.59
CA TYR A 302 19.33 -26.26 20.87
C TYR A 302 20.20 -25.37 21.77
N GLN A 303 19.97 -25.35 23.09
CA GLN A 303 20.80 -24.60 24.03
C GLN A 303 22.32 -24.89 23.87
N PRO A 304 22.78 -26.13 23.65
CA PRO A 304 24.20 -26.41 23.46
C PRO A 304 24.78 -25.85 22.16
N LEU A 305 23.92 -25.38 21.24
CA LEU A 305 24.33 -24.87 19.95
C LEU A 305 24.43 -23.34 19.93
N PHE A 306 23.82 -22.62 20.86
CA PHE A 306 23.84 -21.17 20.87
C PHE A 306 25.26 -20.60 20.89
N GLY A 307 25.53 -19.65 19.98
CA GLY A 307 26.84 -19.05 19.76
C GLY A 307 27.80 -19.94 18.96
N THR A 308 27.42 -21.15 18.56
CA THR A 308 28.23 -21.97 17.66
C THR A 308 27.94 -21.72 16.21
N LYS A 309 28.87 -22.06 15.33
CA LYS A 309 28.72 -21.94 13.89
C LYS A 309 28.29 -23.25 13.26
N VAL A 310 27.47 -23.14 12.24
CA VAL A 310 27.05 -24.22 11.35
C VAL A 310 27.16 -23.78 9.89
N THR A 311 27.39 -24.76 9.02
CA THR A 311 27.54 -24.52 7.59
C THR A 311 26.29 -25.02 6.83
N SER A 312 25.73 -24.18 5.96
CA SER A 312 24.59 -24.56 5.11
C SER A 312 24.99 -25.65 4.11
N PRO A 313 24.09 -26.58 3.79
CA PRO A 313 24.32 -27.54 2.72
C PRO A 313 24.44 -26.83 1.38
N LEU A 314 24.99 -27.51 0.38
CA LEU A 314 25.17 -27.07 -1.00
C LEU A 314 26.08 -25.87 -1.19
N PHE A 315 25.88 -24.79 -0.45
CA PHE A 315 26.49 -23.47 -0.72
C PHE A 315 27.63 -23.12 0.23
N GLY A 316 27.81 -23.90 1.31
CA GLY A 316 28.90 -23.71 2.26
C GLY A 316 28.85 -22.38 3.01
N VAL A 317 27.65 -21.82 3.22
CA VAL A 317 27.49 -20.55 3.93
C VAL A 317 27.54 -20.79 5.41
N GLU A 318 28.52 -20.21 6.09
CA GLU A 318 28.67 -20.29 7.55
C GLU A 318 27.76 -19.29 8.25
N VAL A 319 27.01 -19.76 9.27
CA VAL A 319 26.07 -18.95 10.06
C VAL A 319 26.12 -19.35 11.53
N GLU A 320 25.76 -18.43 12.41
CA GLU A 320 25.68 -18.66 13.85
C GLU A 320 24.30 -19.14 14.28
N VAL A 321 24.24 -20.02 15.26
CA VAL A 321 22.99 -20.42 15.93
C VAL A 321 22.70 -19.45 17.09
N LYS A 322 21.56 -18.77 17.03
CA LYS A 322 21.15 -17.71 17.97
C LYS A 322 19.87 -18.09 18.72
N ALA A 323 19.74 -17.53 19.91
CA ALA A 323 18.52 -17.67 20.71
C ALA A 323 17.60 -16.47 20.49
N HIS A 324 16.28 -16.70 20.35
CA HIS A 324 15.30 -15.62 20.31
C HIS A 324 13.92 -16.09 20.80
N PRO A 325 13.22 -15.31 21.67
CA PRO A 325 11.96 -15.74 22.28
C PRO A 325 10.78 -15.87 21.29
N LEU A 326 10.87 -15.28 20.10
CA LEU A 326 9.84 -15.45 19.05
C LEU A 326 9.98 -16.76 18.26
N ALA A 327 11.06 -17.53 18.44
CA ALA A 327 11.16 -18.86 17.84
C ALA A 327 10.19 -19.82 18.55
N GLN A 328 9.47 -20.63 17.77
CA GLN A 328 8.43 -21.53 18.27
C GLN A 328 8.95 -22.95 18.33
N PRO A 329 9.12 -23.55 19.54
CA PRO A 329 9.71 -24.90 19.70
C PRO A 329 8.89 -26.03 19.06
N ASP A 330 7.60 -25.82 18.86
CA ASP A 330 6.63 -26.75 18.29
C ASP A 330 6.38 -26.56 16.78
N LYS A 331 7.00 -25.56 16.18
CA LYS A 331 6.87 -25.30 14.73
C LYS A 331 8.01 -25.96 13.95
N GLY A 332 7.68 -26.92 13.10
CA GLY A 332 8.67 -27.68 12.35
C GLY A 332 9.67 -28.40 13.25
N ALA A 333 10.97 -28.19 13.03
CA ALA A 333 12.03 -28.72 13.87
C ALA A 333 12.23 -27.96 15.18
N GLY A 334 11.58 -26.80 15.37
CA GLY A 334 11.80 -25.90 16.52
C GLY A 334 13.02 -24.97 16.36
N ILE A 335 13.77 -25.11 15.28
CA ILE A 335 14.85 -24.23 14.87
C ILE A 335 14.59 -23.73 13.46
N ALA A 336 14.65 -22.42 13.24
CA ALA A 336 14.32 -21.76 11.99
C ALA A 336 15.58 -21.23 11.30
N MET A 337 15.60 -21.31 9.98
CA MET A 337 16.58 -20.68 9.13
C MET A 337 16.13 -19.25 8.80
N ILE A 338 16.94 -18.25 9.12
CA ILE A 338 16.70 -16.86 8.75
C ILE A 338 17.42 -16.57 7.44
N CYS A 339 16.66 -16.11 6.47
CA CYS A 339 17.16 -15.76 5.14
C CYS A 339 16.93 -14.27 4.86
N THR A 340 17.44 -13.42 5.72
CA THR A 340 17.31 -11.96 5.73
C THR A 340 15.85 -11.53 5.86
N PHE A 341 15.08 -11.53 4.77
CA PHE A 341 13.66 -11.08 4.75
C PHE A 341 12.77 -12.17 4.14
N GLY A 342 12.88 -13.40 4.62
CA GLY A 342 12.08 -14.54 4.16
C GLY A 342 10.60 -14.41 4.50
N ASP A 343 10.30 -13.87 5.69
CA ASP A 343 8.96 -13.49 6.14
C ASP A 343 9.02 -12.27 7.10
N THR A 344 7.87 -11.87 7.67
CA THR A 344 7.79 -10.74 8.61
C THR A 344 8.51 -11.00 9.93
N THR A 345 8.59 -12.26 10.38
CA THR A 345 9.31 -12.65 11.58
C THR A 345 10.81 -12.53 11.37
N ASP A 346 11.30 -12.91 10.18
CA ASP A 346 12.71 -12.77 9.80
C ASP A 346 13.16 -11.30 9.87
N VAL A 347 12.30 -10.34 9.53
CA VAL A 347 12.60 -8.91 9.65
C VAL A 347 12.80 -8.49 11.10
N THR A 348 11.98 -9.00 12.01
CA THR A 348 12.14 -8.74 13.46
C THR A 348 13.47 -9.31 13.97
N TRP A 349 13.77 -10.55 13.66
CA TRP A 349 15.03 -11.19 14.03
C TRP A 349 16.25 -10.49 13.45
N TRP A 350 16.18 -10.12 12.15
CA TRP A 350 17.25 -9.36 11.49
C TRP A 350 17.56 -8.07 12.24
N ARG A 351 16.53 -7.31 12.62
CA ARG A 351 16.69 -6.03 13.34
C ARG A 351 17.22 -6.23 14.76
N GLU A 352 16.60 -7.12 15.54
CA GLU A 352 16.92 -7.31 16.96
C GLU A 352 18.27 -8.01 17.15
N LEU A 353 18.62 -8.96 16.29
CA LEU A 353 19.88 -9.68 16.31
C LEU A 353 20.99 -8.99 15.49
N GLN A 354 20.70 -7.86 14.85
CA GLN A 354 21.63 -7.10 14.00
C GLN A 354 22.30 -7.98 12.93
N LEU A 355 21.51 -8.78 12.23
CA LEU A 355 22.00 -9.70 11.22
C LEU A 355 22.38 -8.97 9.92
N PRO A 356 23.33 -9.52 9.13
CA PRO A 356 23.68 -8.95 7.83
C PRO A 356 22.54 -9.09 6.82
N THR A 357 22.55 -8.22 5.81
CA THR A 357 21.62 -8.31 4.69
C THR A 357 22.24 -9.09 3.53
N ARG A 358 21.60 -10.17 3.09
CA ARG A 358 22.00 -11.02 1.97
C ARG A 358 20.89 -11.09 0.93
N ALA A 359 20.88 -10.16 -0.02
CA ALA A 359 19.88 -10.12 -1.09
C ALA A 359 20.26 -11.06 -2.24
N LEU A 360 19.36 -11.97 -2.62
CA LEU A 360 19.53 -12.90 -3.74
C LEU A 360 18.60 -12.62 -4.90
N ILE A 361 17.44 -12.03 -4.63
CA ILE A 361 16.36 -11.88 -5.60
C ILE A 361 16.36 -10.44 -6.08
N GLY A 362 16.46 -10.26 -7.40
CA GLY A 362 16.43 -8.97 -8.04
C GLY A 362 15.02 -8.37 -8.12
N ARG A 363 14.94 -7.11 -8.59
CA ARG A 363 13.68 -6.38 -8.75
C ARG A 363 12.70 -7.03 -9.74
N ASP A 364 13.16 -7.95 -10.56
CA ASP A 364 12.36 -8.73 -11.51
C ASP A 364 11.91 -10.10 -10.96
N GLY A 365 12.14 -10.37 -9.68
CA GLY A 365 11.78 -11.62 -9.00
C GLY A 365 12.64 -12.82 -9.41
N ARG A 366 13.83 -12.59 -9.95
CA ARG A 366 14.78 -13.63 -10.36
C ARG A 366 15.99 -13.64 -9.45
N PHE A 367 16.62 -14.79 -9.32
CA PHE A 367 17.92 -14.88 -8.64
C PHE A 367 18.98 -14.07 -9.38
N SER A 368 19.89 -13.43 -8.62
CA SER A 368 21.02 -12.73 -9.19
C SER A 368 21.78 -13.62 -10.17
N ARG A 369 22.22 -13.07 -11.29
CA ARG A 369 23.07 -13.80 -12.23
C ARG A 369 24.50 -13.89 -11.75
N GLU A 370 24.91 -12.97 -10.90
CA GLU A 370 26.22 -12.97 -10.28
C GLU A 370 26.19 -13.79 -9.00
N THR A 371 27.16 -14.66 -8.83
CA THR A 371 27.28 -15.44 -7.60
C THR A 371 27.60 -14.50 -6.44
N PRO A 372 26.83 -14.55 -5.34
CA PRO A 372 27.09 -13.73 -4.16
C PRO A 372 28.50 -13.93 -3.59
N GLU A 373 29.12 -12.84 -3.16
CA GLU A 373 30.50 -12.84 -2.63
C GLU A 373 30.69 -13.70 -1.39
N TRP A 374 29.65 -13.87 -0.57
CA TRP A 374 29.68 -14.73 0.63
C TRP A 374 29.64 -16.24 0.34
N ILE A 375 29.41 -16.65 -0.91
CA ILE A 375 29.60 -18.03 -1.36
C ILE A 375 31.05 -18.17 -1.81
N THR A 376 31.91 -18.62 -0.92
CA THR A 376 33.37 -18.62 -1.15
C THR A 376 33.89 -19.91 -1.74
N SER A 377 33.25 -21.07 -1.49
CA SER A 377 33.69 -22.36 -1.99
C SER A 377 33.45 -22.52 -3.50
N ALA A 378 34.35 -23.18 -4.20
CA ALA A 378 34.22 -23.47 -5.63
C ALA A 378 32.96 -24.28 -5.94
N GLU A 379 32.70 -25.31 -5.14
CA GLU A 379 31.52 -26.17 -5.24
C GLU A 379 30.21 -25.38 -5.00
N GLY A 380 30.18 -24.51 -3.99
CA GLY A 380 29.03 -23.64 -3.73
C GLY A 380 28.71 -22.69 -4.87
N ARG A 381 29.76 -22.14 -5.52
CA ARG A 381 29.63 -21.27 -6.70
C ARG A 381 29.05 -22.02 -7.89
N GLU A 382 29.58 -23.19 -8.20
CA GLU A 382 29.07 -24.06 -9.27
C GLU A 382 27.58 -24.41 -9.06
N ARG A 383 27.20 -24.75 -7.83
CA ARG A 383 25.81 -25.03 -7.48
C ARG A 383 24.92 -23.79 -7.62
N TYR A 384 25.44 -22.60 -7.24
CA TYR A 384 24.67 -21.37 -7.40
C TYR A 384 24.43 -21.03 -8.89
N GLU A 385 25.36 -21.29 -9.76
CA GLU A 385 25.21 -21.07 -11.21
C GLU A 385 24.02 -21.86 -11.80
N ARG A 386 23.67 -23.02 -11.24
CA ARG A 386 22.50 -23.80 -11.66
C ARG A 386 21.16 -23.09 -11.41
N MET A 387 21.10 -22.18 -10.46
CA MET A 387 19.90 -21.40 -10.12
C MET A 387 19.95 -19.92 -10.55
N ALA A 388 21.11 -19.41 -10.90
CA ALA A 388 21.33 -18.04 -11.30
C ALA A 388 20.43 -17.60 -12.44
N GLY A 389 19.79 -16.41 -12.33
CA GLY A 389 18.88 -15.86 -13.34
C GLY A 389 17.53 -16.57 -13.47
N THR A 390 17.29 -17.64 -12.71
CA THR A 390 16.00 -18.35 -12.73
C THR A 390 14.95 -17.63 -11.87
N THR A 391 13.68 -17.96 -12.05
CA THR A 391 12.62 -17.51 -11.15
C THR A 391 12.72 -18.22 -9.81
N VAL A 392 12.16 -17.63 -8.74
CA VAL A 392 12.10 -18.26 -7.41
C VAL A 392 11.52 -19.67 -7.47
N PHE A 393 10.47 -19.87 -8.24
CA PHE A 393 9.84 -21.17 -8.39
C PHE A 393 10.75 -22.23 -9.07
N THR A 394 11.46 -21.82 -10.12
CA THR A 394 12.43 -22.71 -10.79
C THR A 394 13.62 -22.99 -9.88
N GLY A 395 14.16 -21.95 -9.22
CA GLY A 395 15.26 -22.11 -8.28
C GLY A 395 14.93 -23.03 -7.11
N GLN A 396 13.71 -22.98 -6.58
CA GLN A 396 13.27 -23.90 -5.54
C GLN A 396 13.37 -25.36 -5.99
N LYS A 397 12.85 -25.69 -7.18
CA LYS A 397 12.96 -27.04 -7.73
C LYS A 397 14.42 -27.47 -7.87
N THR A 398 15.25 -26.60 -8.44
CA THR A 398 16.66 -26.89 -8.66
C THR A 398 17.40 -27.13 -7.32
N VAL A 399 17.10 -26.34 -6.28
CA VAL A 399 17.73 -26.53 -4.95
C VAL A 399 17.27 -27.84 -4.32
N VAL A 400 15.98 -28.18 -4.41
CA VAL A 400 15.47 -29.46 -3.90
C VAL A 400 16.14 -30.64 -4.60
N GLU A 401 16.28 -30.61 -5.92
CA GLU A 401 17.00 -31.64 -6.68
C GLU A 401 18.45 -31.77 -6.19
N MET A 402 19.17 -30.66 -6.03
CA MET A 402 20.55 -30.66 -5.51
C MET A 402 20.66 -31.20 -4.10
N LEU A 403 19.69 -30.90 -3.22
CA LEU A 403 19.66 -31.41 -1.84
C LEU A 403 19.47 -32.93 -1.81
N VAL A 404 18.61 -33.45 -2.68
CA VAL A 404 18.42 -34.90 -2.83
C VAL A 404 19.68 -35.56 -3.38
N GLU A 405 20.27 -35.02 -4.45
CA GLU A 405 21.53 -35.47 -5.06
C GLU A 405 22.68 -35.55 -4.03
N ALA A 406 22.75 -34.57 -3.14
CA ALA A 406 23.80 -34.47 -2.13
C ALA A 406 23.53 -35.28 -0.84
N GLY A 407 22.33 -35.86 -0.68
CA GLY A 407 21.93 -36.56 0.56
C GLY A 407 21.75 -35.63 1.77
N GLU A 408 21.39 -34.36 1.50
CA GLU A 408 21.23 -33.34 2.53
C GLU A 408 19.75 -33.04 2.85
N MET A 409 18.84 -33.83 2.30
CA MET A 409 17.40 -33.79 2.60
C MET A 409 16.94 -35.14 3.15
N GLU A 410 16.16 -35.12 4.24
CA GLU A 410 15.60 -36.31 4.87
C GLU A 410 14.11 -36.46 4.58
N GLY A 411 13.74 -37.59 3.99
CA GLY A 411 12.35 -37.95 3.71
C GLY A 411 11.73 -37.15 2.54
N GLU A 412 10.44 -37.42 2.31
CA GLU A 412 9.64 -36.69 1.31
C GLU A 412 9.15 -35.36 1.88
N PRO A 413 9.08 -34.29 1.07
CA PRO A 413 8.55 -33.00 1.53
C PRO A 413 7.13 -33.12 2.10
N LYS A 414 6.94 -32.63 3.33
CA LYS A 414 5.64 -32.66 4.01
C LYS A 414 4.75 -31.54 3.48
N LYS A 415 3.74 -31.91 2.68
CA LYS A 415 2.78 -30.94 2.09
C LYS A 415 2.01 -30.17 3.16
N ILE A 416 1.84 -28.88 2.93
CA ILE A 416 1.03 -27.96 3.72
C ILE A 416 0.14 -27.15 2.78
N LYS A 417 -0.99 -26.73 3.30
CA LYS A 417 -1.90 -25.78 2.61
C LYS A 417 -1.69 -24.38 3.17
#